data_d22926b1bd9f282a2a884e6789de14ef
#
_entry.id   d22926b1bd9f282a2a884e6789de14ef
#
_cell.length_a   1.000
_cell.length_b   1.000
_cell.length_c   1.000
_cell.angle_alpha   90.00
_cell.angle_beta   90.00
_cell.angle_gamma   90.00
#
_symmetry.space_group_name_H-M   'P 1'
#
loop_
_entity.id
_entity.type
_entity.pdbx_description
1 polymer ?
#
loop_
_entity_poly.entity_id
_entity_poly.type
_entity_poly.pdbx_seq_one_letter_code
_entity_poly.pdbx_strand_id
1 'polypeptide(L)'
;MHPVNFTQAHLGMLLWAALIAASFFAAAQVNQAIDPVLLTALRLLFSALMFAPLLWLKGSSAMTLAGLRAHAVLGLLLALYFGSLFEALRYTSAVNTGTLFTLVPLLTLVLEGWLLPGDRQSRRWPAMLVAGTGALLLILKGGTPGQWPSLYAMGVYGLGCLAMAAYSPLSQRLKANSLQGRSPAAMTFWNMLFGALFLFAASLVGGGWRSATLLGSQDLLWLLYLALFATLATFWLLHRAIGVIAPSTVISYIYLSTLLLTLFHWLWLGQTPRTGEVLGAVLVALGMLGLVRGSRAKAAAA
;
A
#
# COMPACT_ATOMS: atom_id res chain seq x y z
N MET A 1 24.24 4.81 4.61
CA MET A 1 23.01 4.68 5.43
C MET A 1 23.25 3.55 6.40
N HIS A 2 23.06 3.77 7.71
CA HIS A 2 23.12 2.69 8.68
C HIS A 2 22.06 1.62 8.38
N PRO A 3 22.38 0.35 8.56
CA PRO A 3 21.40 -0.72 8.40
C PRO A 3 20.23 -0.49 9.36
N VAL A 4 19.00 -0.64 8.83
CA VAL A 4 17.78 -0.49 9.64
C VAL A 4 17.70 -1.69 10.57
N ASN A 5 17.60 -1.43 11.88
CA ASN A 5 17.38 -2.50 12.84
C ASN A 5 15.90 -2.91 12.91
N PHE A 6 15.62 -4.05 13.54
CA PHE A 6 14.29 -4.62 13.66
C PHE A 6 13.27 -3.63 14.27
N THR A 7 13.62 -2.94 15.35
CA THR A 7 12.74 -1.98 16.02
C THR A 7 12.42 -0.79 15.12
N GLN A 8 13.43 -0.26 14.40
CA GLN A 8 13.24 0.85 13.45
C GLN A 8 12.34 0.45 12.29
N ALA A 9 12.43 -0.80 11.81
CA ALA A 9 11.54 -1.30 10.76
C ALA A 9 10.08 -1.30 11.23
N HIS A 10 9.79 -1.82 12.42
CA HIS A 10 8.44 -1.84 12.98
C HIS A 10 7.91 -0.43 13.31
N LEU A 11 8.72 0.46 13.88
CA LEU A 11 8.35 1.87 14.11
C LEU A 11 8.05 2.59 12.78
N GLY A 12 8.87 2.34 11.76
CA GLY A 12 8.60 2.84 10.41
C GLY A 12 7.26 2.36 9.85
N MET A 13 6.89 1.10 10.11
CA MET A 13 5.60 0.56 9.66
C MET A 13 4.43 1.08 10.49
N LEU A 14 4.60 1.44 11.77
CA LEU A 14 3.58 2.17 12.54
C LEU A 14 3.32 3.55 11.92
N LEU A 15 4.39 4.29 11.62
CA LEU A 15 4.28 5.57 10.91
C LEU A 15 3.62 5.38 9.54
N TRP A 16 3.98 4.33 8.79
CA TRP A 16 3.36 3.98 7.53
C TRP A 16 1.85 3.81 7.66
N ALA A 17 1.39 3.06 8.67
CA ALA A 17 -0.04 2.84 8.93
C ALA A 17 -0.77 4.15 9.24
N ALA A 18 -0.16 5.04 10.02
CA ALA A 18 -0.71 6.36 10.35
C ALA A 18 -0.81 7.26 9.10
N LEU A 19 0.23 7.27 8.25
CA LEU A 19 0.22 8.03 6.99
C LEU A 19 -0.83 7.52 6.01
N ILE A 20 -1.03 6.21 5.92
CA ILE A 20 -2.11 5.61 5.13
C ILE A 20 -3.47 6.02 5.68
N ALA A 21 -3.70 5.92 6.99
CA ALA A 21 -4.96 6.36 7.59
C ALA A 21 -5.25 7.85 7.31
N ALA A 22 -4.26 8.72 7.47
CA ALA A 22 -4.38 10.15 7.19
C ALA A 22 -4.64 10.46 5.70
N SER A 23 -4.17 9.60 4.79
CA SER A 23 -4.34 9.81 3.35
C SER A 23 -5.79 9.76 2.89
N PHE A 24 -6.66 9.04 3.59
CA PHE A 24 -8.09 8.98 3.27
C PHE A 24 -8.76 10.35 3.44
N PHE A 25 -8.38 11.12 4.48
CA PHE A 25 -8.91 12.47 4.67
C PHE A 25 -8.41 13.42 3.59
N ALA A 26 -7.12 13.37 3.29
CA ALA A 26 -6.54 14.23 2.26
C ALA A 26 -7.10 13.92 0.87
N ALA A 27 -7.31 12.64 0.54
CA ALA A 27 -7.91 12.24 -0.73
C ALA A 27 -9.36 12.73 -0.89
N ALA A 28 -10.12 12.82 0.21
CA ALA A 28 -11.49 13.34 0.20
C ALA A 28 -11.56 14.85 -0.06
N GLN A 29 -10.46 15.60 0.12
CA GLN A 29 -10.41 17.05 -0.14
C GLN A 29 -10.14 17.40 -1.60
N VAL A 30 -9.65 16.46 -2.40
CA VAL A 30 -9.40 16.67 -3.83
C VAL A 30 -10.72 16.67 -4.58
N ASN A 31 -10.84 17.55 -5.59
CA ASN A 31 -12.04 17.63 -6.43
C ASN A 31 -12.40 16.27 -7.05
N GLN A 32 -13.54 15.73 -6.66
CA GLN A 32 -14.01 14.39 -7.04
C GLN A 32 -14.40 14.28 -8.54
N ALA A 33 -14.50 15.42 -9.25
CA ALA A 33 -14.73 15.43 -10.70
C ALA A 33 -13.48 15.11 -11.52
N ILE A 34 -12.29 15.15 -10.90
CA ILE A 34 -11.04 14.79 -11.55
C ILE A 34 -10.91 13.27 -11.63
N ASP A 35 -10.52 12.77 -12.80
CA ASP A 35 -10.32 11.33 -13.01
C ASP A 35 -9.30 10.75 -11.99
N PRO A 36 -9.68 9.75 -11.20
CA PRO A 36 -8.83 9.23 -10.14
C PRO A 36 -7.60 8.47 -10.66
N VAL A 37 -7.62 7.96 -11.91
CA VAL A 37 -6.45 7.33 -12.55
C VAL A 37 -5.43 8.41 -12.88
N LEU A 38 -5.87 9.56 -13.42
CA LEU A 38 -5.02 10.72 -13.66
C LEU A 38 -4.43 11.26 -12.35
N LEU A 39 -5.25 11.45 -11.31
CA LEU A 39 -4.78 11.91 -9.99
C LEU A 39 -3.70 10.98 -9.43
N THR A 40 -3.88 9.67 -9.58
CA THR A 40 -2.88 8.71 -9.09
C THR A 40 -1.61 8.73 -9.93
N ALA A 41 -1.73 8.87 -11.25
CA ALA A 41 -0.58 9.04 -12.13
C ALA A 41 0.26 10.27 -11.74
N LEU A 42 -0.39 11.42 -11.51
CA LEU A 42 0.26 12.65 -11.04
C LEU A 42 0.88 12.48 -9.66
N ARG A 43 0.18 11.85 -8.73
CA ARG A 43 0.68 11.54 -7.38
C ARG A 43 1.95 10.70 -7.41
N LEU A 44 2.00 9.65 -8.24
CA LEU A 44 3.19 8.82 -8.42
C LEU A 44 4.32 9.60 -9.09
N LEU A 45 4.01 10.40 -10.11
CA LEU A 45 4.98 11.24 -10.80
C LEU A 45 5.62 12.27 -9.85
N PHE A 46 4.82 13.01 -9.09
CA PHE A 46 5.34 13.97 -8.11
C PHE A 46 6.20 13.30 -7.05
N SER A 47 5.78 12.11 -6.58
CA SER A 47 6.59 11.31 -5.65
C SER A 47 7.94 10.91 -6.26
N ALA A 48 7.98 10.51 -7.53
CA ALA A 48 9.22 10.22 -8.23
C ALA A 48 10.09 11.48 -8.36
N LEU A 49 9.53 12.59 -8.82
CA LEU A 49 10.26 13.85 -9.01
C LEU A 49 10.89 14.38 -7.71
N MET A 50 10.21 14.21 -6.57
CA MET A 50 10.75 14.60 -5.26
C MET A 50 12.00 13.79 -4.87
N PHE A 51 12.14 12.53 -5.32
CA PHE A 51 13.35 11.74 -5.09
C PHE A 51 14.45 11.98 -6.13
N ALA A 52 14.16 12.55 -7.28
CA ALA A 52 15.13 12.74 -8.36
C ALA A 52 16.40 13.50 -7.92
N PRO A 53 16.31 14.65 -7.20
CA PRO A 53 17.51 15.37 -6.75
C PRO A 53 18.39 14.53 -5.82
N LEU A 54 17.78 13.75 -4.93
CA LEU A 54 18.51 12.88 -4.00
C LEU A 54 19.30 11.77 -4.70
N LEU A 55 18.78 11.26 -5.81
CA LEU A 55 19.45 10.24 -6.62
C LEU A 55 20.60 10.83 -7.41
N TRP A 56 20.43 12.02 -7.97
CA TRP A 56 21.49 12.70 -8.71
C TRP A 56 22.67 13.09 -7.82
N LEU A 57 22.40 13.61 -6.62
CA LEU A 57 23.44 13.98 -5.66
C LEU A 57 24.25 12.78 -5.14
N LYS A 58 23.66 11.58 -5.08
CA LYS A 58 24.33 10.37 -4.55
C LYS A 58 25.05 9.53 -5.60
N GLY A 59 25.05 9.94 -6.85
CA GLY A 59 25.65 9.17 -7.93
C GLY A 59 24.94 7.83 -8.09
N SER A 60 23.90 7.76 -8.90
CA SER A 60 23.21 6.50 -9.20
C SER A 60 24.14 5.59 -9.99
N SER A 61 24.39 4.36 -9.52
CA SER A 61 25.01 3.32 -10.35
C SER A 61 24.21 3.12 -11.64
N ALA A 62 24.90 2.90 -12.76
CA ALA A 62 24.27 2.70 -14.07
C ALA A 62 23.10 1.71 -13.98
N MET A 63 21.99 2.04 -14.62
CA MET A 63 20.81 1.18 -14.65
C MET A 63 21.05 0.09 -15.70
N THR A 64 21.04 -1.17 -15.27
CA THR A 64 21.08 -2.32 -16.19
C THR A 64 19.72 -2.54 -16.84
N LEU A 65 19.68 -3.15 -18.02
CA LEU A 65 18.42 -3.51 -18.68
C LEU A 65 17.56 -4.44 -17.79
N ALA A 66 18.20 -5.37 -17.08
CA ALA A 66 17.52 -6.25 -16.12
C ALA A 66 16.90 -5.46 -14.97
N GLY A 67 17.60 -4.45 -14.44
CA GLY A 67 17.09 -3.56 -13.40
C GLY A 67 15.93 -2.71 -13.92
N LEU A 68 16.02 -2.18 -15.15
CA LEU A 68 14.93 -1.41 -15.76
C LEU A 68 13.66 -2.25 -15.92
N ARG A 69 13.79 -3.48 -16.44
CA ARG A 69 12.67 -4.43 -16.55
C ARG A 69 12.08 -4.78 -15.19
N ALA A 70 12.89 -4.97 -14.16
CA ALA A 70 12.43 -5.24 -12.81
C ALA A 70 11.59 -4.08 -12.25
N HIS A 71 12.04 -2.84 -12.41
CA HIS A 71 11.29 -1.65 -12.01
C HIS A 71 10.01 -1.47 -12.83
N ALA A 72 10.04 -1.76 -14.12
CA ALA A 72 8.84 -1.71 -14.97
C ALA A 72 7.78 -2.72 -14.50
N VAL A 73 8.18 -3.96 -14.16
CA VAL A 73 7.26 -4.96 -13.60
C VAL A 73 6.66 -4.48 -12.27
N LEU A 74 7.48 -3.94 -11.36
CA LEU A 74 6.98 -3.42 -10.09
C LEU A 74 6.05 -2.20 -10.29
N GLY A 75 6.39 -1.31 -11.20
CA GLY A 75 5.52 -0.19 -11.58
C GLY A 75 4.20 -0.63 -12.22
N LEU A 76 4.24 -1.68 -13.06
CA LEU A 76 3.03 -2.27 -13.64
C LEU A 76 2.12 -2.86 -12.57
N LEU A 77 2.66 -3.56 -11.57
CA LEU A 77 1.85 -4.08 -10.46
C LEU A 77 1.15 -2.96 -9.69
N LEU A 78 1.82 -1.82 -9.48
CA LEU A 78 1.19 -0.64 -8.87
C LEU A 78 0.10 -0.05 -9.76
N ALA A 79 0.35 0.08 -11.05
CA ALA A 79 -0.64 0.59 -12.01
C ALA A 79 -1.86 -0.33 -12.10
N LEU A 80 -1.66 -1.64 -12.13
CA LEU A 80 -2.75 -2.62 -12.10
C LEU A 80 -3.57 -2.51 -10.81
N TYR A 81 -2.91 -2.41 -9.65
CA TYR A 81 -3.62 -2.24 -8.38
C TYR A 81 -4.47 -0.97 -8.37
N PHE A 82 -3.88 0.18 -8.65
CA PHE A 82 -4.62 1.43 -8.61
C PHE A 82 -5.66 1.54 -9.74
N GLY A 83 -5.31 1.14 -10.96
CA GLY A 83 -6.24 1.16 -12.09
C GLY A 83 -7.47 0.29 -11.84
N SER A 84 -7.27 -0.94 -11.34
CA SER A 84 -8.36 -1.86 -11.01
C SER A 84 -9.21 -1.38 -9.82
N LEU A 85 -8.60 -0.73 -8.83
CA LEU A 85 -9.32 -0.12 -7.71
C LEU A 85 -10.31 0.94 -8.21
N PHE A 86 -9.84 1.87 -9.04
CA PHE A 86 -10.68 2.96 -9.53
C PHE A 86 -11.73 2.47 -10.53
N GLU A 87 -11.40 1.49 -11.36
CA GLU A 87 -12.38 0.88 -12.23
C GLU A 87 -13.47 0.15 -11.42
N ALA A 88 -13.10 -0.61 -10.40
CA ALA A 88 -14.07 -1.29 -9.54
C ALA A 88 -14.97 -0.30 -8.79
N LEU A 89 -14.45 0.83 -8.32
CA LEU A 89 -15.21 1.85 -7.59
C LEU A 89 -16.33 2.49 -8.43
N ARG A 90 -16.32 2.34 -9.75
CA ARG A 90 -17.44 2.73 -10.62
C ARG A 90 -18.67 1.81 -10.46
N TYR A 91 -18.46 0.59 -9.98
CA TYR A 91 -19.47 -0.47 -9.93
C TYR A 91 -19.70 -1.03 -8.53
N THR A 92 -18.98 -0.49 -7.52
CA THR A 92 -19.09 -0.95 -6.13
C THR A 92 -18.72 0.17 -5.16
N SER A 93 -19.00 -0.06 -3.88
CA SER A 93 -18.69 0.91 -2.81
C SER A 93 -17.25 0.78 -2.30
N ALA A 94 -16.77 1.85 -1.63
CA ALA A 94 -15.50 1.83 -0.92
C ALA A 94 -15.45 0.78 0.21
N VAL A 95 -16.60 0.45 0.82
CA VAL A 95 -16.70 -0.62 1.82
C VAL A 95 -16.38 -1.98 1.20
N ASN A 96 -16.94 -2.26 0.02
CA ASN A 96 -16.69 -3.52 -0.69
C ASN A 96 -15.24 -3.65 -1.15
N THR A 97 -14.64 -2.58 -1.69
CA THR A 97 -13.24 -2.59 -2.06
C THR A 97 -12.33 -2.70 -0.83
N GLY A 98 -12.64 -2.02 0.27
CA GLY A 98 -11.93 -2.17 1.54
C GLY A 98 -11.99 -3.61 2.07
N THR A 99 -13.15 -4.26 1.97
CA THR A 99 -13.33 -5.68 2.34
C THR A 99 -12.43 -6.61 1.52
N LEU A 100 -12.40 -6.45 0.19
CA LEU A 100 -11.49 -7.23 -0.67
C LEU A 100 -10.01 -6.93 -0.34
N PHE A 101 -9.69 -5.69 -0.01
CA PHE A 101 -8.32 -5.31 0.34
C PHE A 101 -7.81 -5.97 1.62
N THR A 102 -8.69 -6.36 2.56
CA THR A 102 -8.28 -7.12 3.75
C THR A 102 -7.68 -8.48 3.42
N LEU A 103 -7.90 -9.01 2.22
CA LEU A 103 -7.31 -10.25 1.76
C LEU A 103 -5.86 -10.09 1.31
N VAL A 104 -5.42 -8.87 0.97
CA VAL A 104 -4.08 -8.62 0.41
C VAL A 104 -2.95 -9.16 1.29
N PRO A 105 -2.91 -8.94 2.62
CA PRO A 105 -1.85 -9.52 3.44
C PRO A 105 -1.83 -11.05 3.45
N LEU A 106 -3.00 -11.70 3.41
CA LEU A 106 -3.11 -13.15 3.33
C LEU A 106 -2.63 -13.68 1.98
N LEU A 107 -3.03 -13.03 0.89
CA LEU A 107 -2.51 -13.33 -0.46
C LEU A 107 -0.99 -13.11 -0.53
N THR A 108 -0.49 -12.05 0.10
CA THR A 108 0.96 -11.80 0.19
C THR A 108 1.68 -12.93 0.91
N LEU A 109 1.09 -13.47 1.99
CA LEU A 109 1.68 -14.60 2.72
C LEU A 109 1.78 -15.86 1.85
N VAL A 110 0.76 -16.15 1.03
CA VAL A 110 0.77 -17.25 0.07
C VAL A 110 1.87 -17.03 -0.99
N LEU A 111 1.88 -15.85 -1.62
CA LEU A 111 2.84 -15.53 -2.68
C LEU A 111 4.28 -15.44 -2.16
N GLU A 112 4.48 -15.01 -0.92
CA GLU A 112 5.77 -15.03 -0.25
C GLU A 112 6.33 -16.46 -0.20
N GLY A 113 5.50 -17.48 0.05
CA GLY A 113 5.90 -18.88 0.04
C GLY A 113 6.40 -19.39 -1.30
N TRP A 114 5.82 -18.91 -2.36
CA TRP A 114 6.25 -19.30 -3.72
C TRP A 114 7.45 -18.50 -4.20
N LEU A 115 7.52 -17.21 -3.86
CA LEU A 115 8.54 -16.31 -4.36
C LEU A 115 9.82 -16.31 -3.51
N LEU A 116 9.73 -16.62 -2.22
CA LEU A 116 10.81 -16.56 -1.23
C LEU A 116 10.90 -17.90 -0.48
N PRO A 117 11.44 -18.96 -1.10
CA PRO A 117 11.54 -20.26 -0.46
C PRO A 117 12.45 -20.21 0.79
N GLY A 118 12.09 -20.98 1.81
CA GLY A 118 12.86 -21.12 3.06
C GLY A 118 12.31 -20.37 4.26
N ASP A 119 11.24 -19.59 4.14
CA ASP A 119 10.60 -18.95 5.29
C ASP A 119 9.48 -19.82 5.89
N ARG A 120 9.50 -20.02 7.22
CA ARG A 120 8.44 -20.74 7.94
C ARG A 120 7.21 -19.84 8.09
N GLN A 121 6.37 -19.82 7.06
CA GLN A 121 5.15 -19.00 6.98
C GLN A 121 4.06 -19.48 7.94
N SER A 122 4.05 -20.78 8.28
CA SER A 122 2.98 -21.41 9.06
C SER A 122 2.68 -20.71 10.41
N ARG A 123 3.69 -20.09 11.02
CA ARG A 123 3.53 -19.37 12.30
C ARG A 123 2.83 -18.02 12.19
N ARG A 124 2.73 -17.44 10.97
CA ARG A 124 2.11 -16.11 10.76
C ARG A 124 0.62 -16.19 10.46
N TRP A 125 0.15 -17.32 9.91
CA TRP A 125 -1.25 -17.51 9.54
C TRP A 125 -2.25 -17.18 10.66
N PRO A 126 -2.13 -17.72 11.89
CA PRO A 126 -3.13 -17.47 12.93
C PRO A 126 -3.23 -15.98 13.27
N ALA A 127 -2.10 -15.31 13.45
CA ALA A 127 -2.07 -13.89 13.78
C ALA A 127 -2.62 -13.01 12.64
N MET A 128 -2.35 -13.37 11.38
CA MET A 128 -2.89 -12.65 10.22
C MET A 128 -4.39 -12.87 10.05
N LEU A 129 -4.89 -14.08 10.30
CA LEU A 129 -6.33 -14.37 10.27
C LEU A 129 -7.06 -13.57 11.35
N VAL A 130 -6.52 -13.53 12.57
CA VAL A 130 -7.09 -12.74 13.67
C VAL A 130 -7.11 -11.25 13.32
N ALA A 131 -5.99 -10.69 12.85
CA ALA A 131 -5.93 -9.28 12.47
C ALA A 131 -6.84 -8.95 11.27
N GLY A 132 -6.88 -9.83 10.27
CA GLY A 132 -7.72 -9.67 9.07
C GLY A 132 -9.22 -9.72 9.40
N THR A 133 -9.63 -10.66 10.26
CA THR A 133 -11.02 -10.73 10.76
C THR A 133 -11.39 -9.46 11.53
N GLY A 134 -10.48 -8.95 12.36
CA GLY A 134 -10.68 -7.70 13.07
C GLY A 134 -10.85 -6.50 12.13
N ALA A 135 -9.99 -6.36 11.12
CA ALA A 135 -10.07 -5.30 10.12
C ALA A 135 -11.37 -5.40 9.30
N LEU A 136 -11.78 -6.62 8.93
CA LEU A 136 -13.04 -6.86 8.24
C LEU A 136 -14.24 -6.42 9.09
N LEU A 137 -14.27 -6.73 10.38
CA LEU A 137 -15.32 -6.29 11.30
C LEU A 137 -15.38 -4.75 11.41
N LEU A 138 -14.23 -4.07 11.47
CA LEU A 138 -14.17 -2.60 11.49
C LEU A 138 -14.79 -2.00 10.23
N ILE A 139 -14.47 -2.54 9.05
CA ILE A 139 -15.00 -2.05 7.77
C ILE A 139 -16.50 -2.30 7.66
N LEU A 140 -16.96 -3.53 7.97
CA LEU A 140 -18.37 -3.90 7.80
C LEU A 140 -19.30 -3.24 8.82
N LYS A 141 -18.82 -2.96 10.02
CA LYS A 141 -19.63 -2.33 11.09
C LYS A 141 -19.52 -0.83 11.11
N GLY A 142 -18.41 -0.24 10.66
CA GLY A 142 -18.22 1.20 10.53
C GLY A 142 -18.79 1.79 9.25
N GLY A 143 -18.96 0.98 8.18
CA GLY A 143 -19.53 1.41 6.90
C GLY A 143 -21.05 1.23 6.82
N THR A 144 -21.69 2.00 5.94
CA THR A 144 -23.08 1.71 5.51
C THR A 144 -23.06 0.45 4.64
N PRO A 145 -23.93 -0.55 4.89
CA PRO A 145 -24.02 -1.72 4.04
C PRO A 145 -24.35 -1.29 2.61
N GLY A 146 -23.40 -1.48 1.70
CA GLY A 146 -23.62 -1.24 0.28
C GLY A 146 -24.28 -2.44 -0.39
N GLN A 147 -24.73 -2.24 -1.61
CA GLN A 147 -25.15 -3.37 -2.46
C GLN A 147 -23.97 -4.31 -2.68
N TRP A 148 -24.26 -5.61 -2.85
CA TRP A 148 -23.25 -6.60 -3.20
C TRP A 148 -22.50 -6.16 -4.47
N PRO A 149 -21.15 -6.24 -4.47
CA PRO A 149 -20.39 -5.85 -5.66
C PRO A 149 -20.74 -6.75 -6.84
N SER A 150 -20.78 -6.17 -8.04
CA SER A 150 -20.93 -6.98 -9.25
C SER A 150 -19.76 -7.96 -9.39
N LEU A 151 -19.97 -9.12 -10.00
CA LEU A 151 -18.92 -10.09 -10.29
C LEU A 151 -17.76 -9.46 -11.10
N TYR A 152 -18.09 -8.53 -11.99
CA TYR A 152 -17.11 -7.74 -12.72
C TYR A 152 -16.22 -6.93 -11.78
N ALA A 153 -16.79 -6.13 -10.87
CA ALA A 153 -16.03 -5.33 -9.92
C ALA A 153 -15.16 -6.20 -9.00
N MET A 154 -15.70 -7.33 -8.53
CA MET A 154 -14.95 -8.29 -7.72
C MET A 154 -13.76 -8.88 -8.48
N GLY A 155 -13.96 -9.28 -9.75
CA GLY A 155 -12.90 -9.85 -10.58
C GLY A 155 -11.81 -8.84 -10.90
N VAL A 156 -12.18 -7.65 -11.35
CA VAL A 156 -11.25 -6.56 -11.68
C VAL A 156 -10.42 -6.17 -10.46
N TYR A 157 -11.06 -5.89 -9.33
CA TYR A 157 -10.33 -5.49 -8.14
C TYR A 157 -9.58 -6.66 -7.48
N GLY A 158 -10.09 -7.88 -7.59
CA GLY A 158 -9.38 -9.09 -7.16
C GLY A 158 -8.03 -9.25 -7.85
N LEU A 159 -7.96 -8.99 -9.16
CA LEU A 159 -6.70 -8.93 -9.92
C LEU A 159 -5.76 -7.83 -9.39
N GLY A 160 -6.30 -6.65 -9.07
CA GLY A 160 -5.53 -5.58 -8.45
C GLY A 160 -5.00 -5.94 -7.05
N CYS A 161 -5.82 -6.57 -6.23
CA CYS A 161 -5.40 -7.08 -4.92
C CYS A 161 -4.27 -8.12 -5.05
N LEU A 162 -4.36 -9.00 -6.06
CA LEU A 162 -3.30 -9.96 -6.36
C LEU A 162 -2.00 -9.27 -6.80
N ALA A 163 -2.10 -8.23 -7.66
CA ALA A 163 -0.95 -7.43 -8.06
C ALA A 163 -0.27 -6.75 -6.85
N MET A 164 -1.07 -6.16 -5.95
CA MET A 164 -0.55 -5.54 -4.72
C MET A 164 0.06 -6.58 -3.77
N ALA A 165 -0.56 -7.75 -3.65
CA ALA A 165 -0.03 -8.84 -2.85
C ALA A 165 1.31 -9.36 -3.36
N ALA A 166 1.51 -9.40 -4.67
CA ALA A 166 2.75 -9.81 -5.31
C ALA A 166 3.86 -8.75 -5.19
N TYR A 167 3.51 -7.48 -5.08
CA TYR A 167 4.45 -6.36 -5.12
C TYR A 167 5.57 -6.47 -4.08
N SER A 168 5.22 -6.71 -2.81
CA SER A 168 6.21 -6.75 -1.71
C SER A 168 7.15 -7.95 -1.77
N PRO A 169 6.69 -9.21 -1.91
CA PRO A 169 7.59 -10.35 -2.01
C PRO A 169 8.42 -10.33 -3.31
N LEU A 170 7.83 -9.86 -4.41
CA LEU A 170 8.59 -9.70 -5.66
C LEU A 170 9.66 -8.60 -5.54
N SER A 171 9.33 -7.47 -4.89
CA SER A 171 10.32 -6.43 -4.58
C SER A 171 11.50 -6.97 -3.78
N GLN A 172 11.24 -7.81 -2.76
CA GLN A 172 12.30 -8.44 -1.97
C GLN A 172 13.15 -9.39 -2.82
N ARG A 173 12.52 -10.24 -3.62
CA ARG A 173 13.23 -11.18 -4.53
C ARG A 173 14.09 -10.43 -5.54
N LEU A 174 13.55 -9.41 -6.18
CA LEU A 174 14.28 -8.63 -7.18
C LEU A 174 15.42 -7.81 -6.55
N LYS A 175 15.24 -7.32 -5.31
CA LYS A 175 16.30 -6.65 -4.55
C LYS A 175 17.47 -7.58 -4.23
N ALA A 176 17.22 -8.86 -4.03
CA ALA A 176 18.28 -9.86 -3.85
C ALA A 176 19.03 -10.20 -5.15
N ASN A 177 18.43 -9.92 -6.32
CA ASN A 177 18.94 -10.29 -7.65
C ASN A 177 19.21 -9.04 -8.51
N SER A 178 18.29 -8.72 -9.42
CA SER A 178 18.44 -7.69 -10.46
C SER A 178 18.58 -6.26 -9.92
N LEU A 179 18.12 -6.01 -8.69
CA LEU A 179 18.14 -4.71 -8.03
C LEU A 179 19.09 -4.68 -6.81
N GLN A 180 20.05 -5.59 -6.77
CA GLN A 180 21.04 -5.66 -5.70
C GLN A 180 21.78 -4.33 -5.53
N GLY A 181 21.99 -3.90 -4.29
CA GLY A 181 22.66 -2.63 -3.97
C GLY A 181 21.80 -1.38 -4.15
N ARG A 182 20.58 -1.48 -4.72
CA ARG A 182 19.69 -0.32 -4.86
C ARG A 182 19.18 0.16 -3.51
N SER A 183 19.26 1.47 -3.30
CA SER A 183 18.72 2.10 -2.09
C SER A 183 17.18 2.09 -2.09
N PRO A 184 16.54 2.15 -0.90
CA PRO A 184 15.07 2.30 -0.81
C PRO A 184 14.54 3.50 -1.60
N ALA A 185 15.30 4.61 -1.64
CA ALA A 185 14.95 5.80 -2.42
C ALA A 185 14.95 5.52 -3.92
N ALA A 186 15.98 4.80 -4.43
CA ALA A 186 16.05 4.42 -5.84
C ALA A 186 14.92 3.43 -6.21
N MET A 187 14.63 2.47 -5.33
CA MET A 187 13.49 1.56 -5.52
C MET A 187 12.17 2.35 -5.63
N THR A 188 11.93 3.27 -4.71
CA THR A 188 10.71 4.08 -4.71
C THR A 188 10.64 4.95 -5.97
N PHE A 189 11.71 5.67 -6.31
CA PHE A 189 11.75 6.51 -7.50
C PHE A 189 11.36 5.77 -8.78
N TRP A 190 12.08 4.69 -9.10
CA TRP A 190 11.86 3.97 -10.35
C TRP A 190 10.50 3.28 -10.42
N ASN A 191 10.05 2.67 -9.31
CA ASN A 191 8.75 2.01 -9.27
C ASN A 191 7.60 3.03 -9.42
N MET A 192 7.72 4.22 -8.79
CA MET A 192 6.74 5.30 -8.94
C MET A 192 6.74 5.86 -10.35
N LEU A 193 7.92 6.06 -10.95
CA LEU A 193 8.05 6.59 -12.31
C LEU A 193 7.37 5.65 -13.32
N PHE A 194 7.67 4.34 -13.28
CA PHE A 194 7.02 3.37 -14.15
C PHE A 194 5.52 3.25 -13.87
N GLY A 195 5.11 3.25 -12.59
CA GLY A 195 3.69 3.25 -12.22
C GLY A 195 2.95 4.46 -12.77
N ALA A 196 3.56 5.65 -12.67
CA ALA A 196 3.01 6.88 -13.26
C ALA A 196 2.87 6.77 -14.77
N LEU A 197 3.89 6.27 -15.48
CA LEU A 197 3.86 6.12 -16.94
C LEU A 197 2.73 5.18 -17.39
N PHE A 198 2.55 4.04 -16.73
CA PHE A 198 1.47 3.10 -17.05
C PHE A 198 0.08 3.69 -16.77
N LEU A 199 -0.09 4.40 -15.63
CA LEU A 199 -1.35 5.05 -15.32
C LEU A 199 -1.65 6.24 -16.24
N PHE A 200 -0.62 7.01 -16.64
CA PHE A 200 -0.81 8.04 -17.66
C PHE A 200 -1.26 7.46 -18.99
N ALA A 201 -0.63 6.37 -19.43
CA ALA A 201 -1.07 5.67 -20.64
C ALA A 201 -2.53 5.21 -20.52
N ALA A 202 -2.92 4.64 -19.37
CA ALA A 202 -4.30 4.24 -19.11
C ALA A 202 -5.26 5.45 -19.11
N SER A 203 -4.88 6.57 -18.48
CA SER A 203 -5.67 7.79 -18.47
C SER A 203 -5.82 8.41 -19.88
N LEU A 204 -4.78 8.31 -20.71
CA LEU A 204 -4.85 8.76 -22.11
C LEU A 204 -5.86 7.92 -22.91
N VAL A 205 -5.77 6.61 -22.79
CA VAL A 205 -6.67 5.68 -23.50
C VAL A 205 -8.12 5.83 -23.02
N GLY A 206 -8.33 5.97 -21.69
CA GLY A 206 -9.64 6.13 -21.07
C GLY A 206 -10.22 7.56 -21.18
N GLY A 207 -9.46 8.53 -21.72
CA GLY A 207 -9.90 9.93 -21.84
C GLY A 207 -9.86 10.72 -20.52
N GLY A 208 -9.44 10.11 -19.43
CA GLY A 208 -9.38 10.70 -18.09
C GLY A 208 -8.46 11.93 -18.01
N TRP A 209 -7.43 12.00 -18.86
CA TRP A 209 -6.49 13.12 -18.95
C TRP A 209 -7.18 14.49 -19.19
N ARG A 210 -8.37 14.49 -19.81
CA ARG A 210 -9.16 15.71 -20.05
C ARG A 210 -9.58 16.41 -18.76
N SER A 211 -9.73 15.67 -17.68
CA SER A 211 -10.06 16.22 -16.36
C SER A 211 -8.92 17.03 -15.72
N ALA A 212 -7.71 17.03 -16.33
CA ALA A 212 -6.59 17.89 -15.89
C ALA A 212 -6.96 19.38 -15.85
N THR A 213 -7.89 19.82 -16.72
CA THR A 213 -8.39 21.20 -16.75
C THR A 213 -9.18 21.60 -15.51
N LEU A 214 -9.62 20.62 -14.70
CA LEU A 214 -10.36 20.84 -13.46
C LEU A 214 -9.43 21.01 -12.23
N LEU A 215 -8.11 20.82 -12.40
CA LEU A 215 -7.14 20.94 -11.32
C LEU A 215 -6.99 22.41 -10.89
N GLY A 216 -7.45 22.71 -9.68
CA GLY A 216 -7.22 23.99 -9.04
C GLY A 216 -5.96 24.02 -8.17
N SER A 217 -5.59 25.20 -7.67
CA SER A 217 -4.44 25.35 -6.77
C SER A 217 -4.58 24.55 -5.47
N GLN A 218 -5.78 24.48 -4.93
CA GLN A 218 -6.07 23.70 -3.73
C GLN A 218 -5.92 22.19 -3.99
N ASP A 219 -6.37 21.70 -5.15
CA ASP A 219 -6.19 20.29 -5.53
C ASP A 219 -4.71 19.94 -5.66
N LEU A 220 -3.90 20.84 -6.23
CA LEU A 220 -2.45 20.67 -6.32
C LEU A 220 -1.79 20.58 -4.94
N LEU A 221 -2.22 21.38 -3.96
CA LEU A 221 -1.70 21.31 -2.59
C LEU A 221 -2.02 19.95 -1.95
N TRP A 222 -3.27 19.49 -2.06
CA TRP A 222 -3.65 18.17 -1.55
C TRP A 222 -2.94 17.03 -2.29
N LEU A 223 -2.76 17.18 -3.61
CA LEU A 223 -2.04 16.21 -4.41
C LEU A 223 -0.56 16.13 -4.01
N LEU A 224 0.10 17.27 -3.74
CA LEU A 224 1.46 17.30 -3.22
C LEU A 224 1.57 16.69 -1.83
N TYR A 225 0.60 16.95 -0.95
CA TYR A 225 0.52 16.29 0.35
C TYR A 225 0.43 14.76 0.19
N LEU A 226 -0.47 14.28 -0.66
CA LEU A 226 -0.65 12.86 -0.95
C LEU A 226 0.60 12.25 -1.59
N ALA A 227 1.27 12.97 -2.50
CA ALA A 227 2.50 12.54 -3.12
C ALA A 227 3.63 12.39 -2.10
N LEU A 228 3.78 13.34 -1.19
CA LEU A 228 4.85 13.35 -0.20
C LEU A 228 4.60 12.34 0.92
N PHE A 229 3.46 12.44 1.59
CA PHE A 229 3.20 11.67 2.83
C PHE A 229 2.57 10.30 2.55
N ALA A 230 1.60 10.23 1.67
CA ALA A 230 0.85 9.00 1.41
C ALA A 230 1.43 8.13 0.29
N THR A 231 2.45 8.60 -0.42
CA THR A 231 3.12 7.82 -1.48
C THR A 231 4.61 7.74 -1.26
N LEU A 232 5.34 8.84 -1.36
CA LEU A 232 6.79 8.87 -1.24
C LEU A 232 7.26 8.31 0.11
N ALA A 233 6.77 8.84 1.22
CA ALA A 233 7.16 8.40 2.56
C ALA A 233 6.73 6.95 2.82
N THR A 234 5.51 6.58 2.44
CA THR A 234 4.98 5.22 2.67
C THR A 234 5.76 4.16 1.88
N PHE A 235 6.00 4.35 0.59
CA PHE A 235 6.77 3.37 -0.19
C PHE A 235 8.25 3.34 0.18
N TRP A 236 8.82 4.46 0.57
CA TRP A 236 10.18 4.48 1.10
C TRP A 236 10.30 3.70 2.41
N LEU A 237 9.34 3.87 3.35
CA LEU A 237 9.27 3.09 4.59
C LEU A 237 9.07 1.60 4.29
N LEU A 238 8.19 1.26 3.36
CA LEU A 238 7.94 -0.11 2.90
C LEU A 238 9.23 -0.75 2.36
N HIS A 239 9.94 -0.09 1.45
CA HIS A 239 11.19 -0.60 0.90
C HIS A 239 12.32 -0.72 1.92
N ARG A 240 12.32 0.10 2.97
CA ARG A 240 13.22 -0.05 4.12
C ARG A 240 12.87 -1.28 4.96
N ALA A 241 11.60 -1.49 5.21
CA ALA A 241 11.10 -2.57 6.07
C ALA A 241 11.27 -3.96 5.43
N ILE A 242 10.98 -4.12 4.12
CA ILE A 242 11.08 -5.39 3.37
C ILE A 242 12.47 -6.05 3.48
N GLY A 243 13.52 -5.28 3.70
CA GLY A 243 14.88 -5.82 3.89
C GLY A 243 15.13 -6.42 5.28
N VAL A 244 14.22 -6.20 6.24
CA VAL A 244 14.41 -6.54 7.66
C VAL A 244 13.32 -7.47 8.18
N ILE A 245 12.08 -7.23 7.78
CA ILE A 245 10.91 -8.03 8.17
C ILE A 245 10.21 -8.59 6.93
N ALA A 246 9.51 -9.68 7.12
CA ALA A 246 8.86 -10.41 6.04
C ALA A 246 7.82 -9.56 5.30
N PRO A 247 7.69 -9.67 3.95
CA PRO A 247 6.77 -8.89 3.14
C PRO A 247 5.32 -8.96 3.61
N SER A 248 4.83 -10.14 3.99
CA SER A 248 3.49 -10.34 4.52
C SER A 248 3.27 -9.60 5.84
N THR A 249 4.28 -9.55 6.72
CA THR A 249 4.22 -8.76 7.95
C THR A 249 4.22 -7.26 7.65
N VAL A 250 5.00 -6.80 6.67
CA VAL A 250 5.00 -5.39 6.22
C VAL A 250 3.60 -4.98 5.76
N ILE A 251 3.00 -5.74 4.86
CA ILE A 251 1.67 -5.41 4.31
C ILE A 251 0.57 -5.56 5.37
N SER A 252 0.72 -6.40 6.39
CA SER A 252 -0.28 -6.55 7.47
C SER A 252 -0.52 -5.27 8.27
N TYR A 253 0.40 -4.31 8.23
CA TYR A 253 0.20 -2.99 8.85
C TYR A 253 -0.98 -2.21 8.25
N ILE A 254 -1.54 -2.65 7.11
CA ILE A 254 -2.79 -2.09 6.58
C ILE A 254 -3.98 -2.35 7.54
N TYR A 255 -3.98 -3.46 8.27
CA TYR A 255 -4.99 -3.72 9.30
C TYR A 255 -4.93 -2.68 10.41
N LEU A 256 -3.72 -2.26 10.78
CA LEU A 256 -3.52 -1.20 11.76
C LEU A 256 -3.96 0.17 11.23
N SER A 257 -3.78 0.47 9.94
CA SER A 257 -4.30 1.72 9.37
C SER A 257 -5.82 1.80 9.42
N THR A 258 -6.52 0.68 9.24
CA THR A 258 -7.98 0.59 9.43
C THR A 258 -8.38 0.87 10.87
N LEU A 259 -7.65 0.30 11.84
CA LEU A 259 -7.86 0.58 13.26
C LEU A 259 -7.63 2.06 13.59
N LEU A 260 -6.53 2.65 13.12
CA LEU A 260 -6.21 4.06 13.36
C LEU A 260 -7.28 4.99 12.77
N LEU A 261 -7.78 4.68 11.58
CA LEU A 261 -8.88 5.42 10.96
C LEU A 261 -10.15 5.35 11.82
N THR A 262 -10.50 4.16 12.32
CA THR A 262 -11.66 3.96 13.20
C THR A 262 -11.49 4.71 14.52
N LEU A 263 -10.31 4.64 15.14
CA LEU A 263 -10.01 5.38 16.37
C LEU A 263 -10.12 6.91 16.15
N PHE A 264 -9.71 7.41 14.99
CA PHE A 264 -9.90 8.81 14.65
C PHE A 264 -11.39 9.18 14.57
N HIS A 265 -12.23 8.34 13.97
CA HIS A 265 -13.67 8.57 13.92
C HIS A 265 -14.29 8.60 15.33
N TRP A 266 -13.86 7.71 16.23
CA TRP A 266 -14.38 7.71 17.61
C TRP A 266 -13.91 8.91 18.41
N LEU A 267 -12.61 9.23 18.40
CA LEU A 267 -12.01 10.22 19.28
C LEU A 267 -12.15 11.65 18.77
N TRP A 268 -12.11 11.86 17.44
CA TRP A 268 -12.10 13.18 16.84
C TRP A 268 -13.47 13.60 16.30
N LEU A 269 -14.18 12.68 15.67
CA LEU A 269 -15.51 12.94 15.12
C LEU A 269 -16.64 12.61 16.11
N GLY A 270 -16.31 12.16 17.34
CA GLY A 270 -17.29 11.90 18.39
C GLY A 270 -18.25 10.74 18.09
N GLN A 271 -17.91 9.85 17.17
CA GLN A 271 -18.74 8.69 16.85
C GLN A 271 -18.72 7.69 18.00
N THR A 272 -19.89 7.22 18.41
CA THR A 272 -20.01 6.20 19.47
C THR A 272 -19.57 4.84 18.95
N PRO A 273 -18.59 4.15 19.60
CA PRO A 273 -18.16 2.84 19.21
C PRO A 273 -19.30 1.81 19.26
N ARG A 274 -19.48 1.04 18.20
CA ARG A 274 -20.39 -0.11 18.19
C ARG A 274 -19.69 -1.35 18.73
N THR A 275 -20.41 -2.27 19.37
CA THR A 275 -19.81 -3.50 19.93
C THR A 275 -18.97 -4.28 18.92
N GLY A 276 -19.44 -4.40 17.67
CA GLY A 276 -18.68 -5.08 16.60
C GLY A 276 -17.40 -4.36 16.20
N GLU A 277 -17.37 -3.03 16.24
CA GLU A 277 -16.16 -2.24 15.99
C GLU A 277 -15.14 -2.39 17.11
N VAL A 278 -15.59 -2.38 18.38
CA VAL A 278 -14.71 -2.62 19.54
C VAL A 278 -14.07 -4.00 19.47
N LEU A 279 -14.87 -5.02 19.15
CA LEU A 279 -14.34 -6.37 18.94
C LEU A 279 -13.33 -6.41 17.79
N GLY A 280 -13.63 -5.76 16.66
CA GLY A 280 -12.73 -5.65 15.53
C GLY A 280 -11.40 -4.98 15.91
N ALA A 281 -11.46 -3.88 16.67
CA ALA A 281 -10.29 -3.16 17.16
C ALA A 281 -9.39 -4.04 18.05
N VAL A 282 -9.97 -4.78 18.97
CA VAL A 282 -9.25 -5.74 19.84
C VAL A 282 -8.59 -6.84 19.02
N LEU A 283 -9.30 -7.43 18.05
CA LEU A 283 -8.75 -8.48 17.19
C LEU A 283 -7.59 -7.96 16.33
N VAL A 284 -7.69 -6.76 15.76
CA VAL A 284 -6.55 -6.16 15.03
C VAL A 284 -5.35 -5.99 15.94
N ALA A 285 -5.54 -5.43 17.14
CA ALA A 285 -4.45 -5.22 18.10
C ALA A 285 -3.78 -6.55 18.49
N LEU A 286 -4.56 -7.58 18.84
CA LEU A 286 -4.05 -8.89 19.22
C LEU A 286 -3.31 -9.59 18.08
N GLY A 287 -3.88 -9.58 16.87
CA GLY A 287 -3.25 -10.16 15.68
C GLY A 287 -1.94 -9.46 15.32
N MET A 288 -1.91 -8.12 15.35
CA MET A 288 -0.68 -7.36 15.09
C MET A 288 0.39 -7.59 16.15
N LEU A 289 0.04 -7.66 17.43
CA LEU A 289 0.95 -8.04 18.50
C LEU A 289 1.54 -9.44 18.29
N GLY A 290 0.72 -10.40 17.86
CA GLY A 290 1.16 -11.75 17.51
C GLY A 290 2.18 -11.75 16.37
N LEU A 291 1.95 -10.98 15.31
CA LEU A 291 2.88 -10.83 14.17
C LEU A 291 4.21 -10.21 14.58
N VAL A 292 4.20 -9.13 15.39
CA VAL A 292 5.41 -8.45 15.85
C VAL A 292 6.23 -9.38 16.76
N ARG A 293 5.59 -10.08 17.71
CA ARG A 293 6.28 -11.04 18.59
C ARG A 293 6.88 -12.20 17.81
N GLY A 294 6.14 -12.77 16.86
CA GLY A 294 6.62 -13.83 15.98
C GLY A 294 7.82 -13.42 15.12
N SER A 295 7.82 -12.18 14.61
CA SER A 295 8.94 -11.61 13.85
C SER A 295 10.17 -11.39 14.73
N ARG A 296 9.99 -10.95 15.98
CA ARG A 296 11.08 -10.72 16.95
C ARG A 296 11.78 -12.01 17.35
N ALA A 297 11.02 -13.08 17.60
CA ALA A 297 11.56 -14.39 17.93
C ALA A 297 12.45 -14.94 16.82
N LYS A 298 12.12 -14.67 15.54
CA LYS A 298 12.93 -15.06 14.38
C LYS A 298 14.22 -14.24 14.29
N ALA A 299 14.17 -12.94 14.54
CA ALA A 299 15.35 -12.06 14.50
C ALA A 299 16.35 -12.36 15.65
N ALA A 300 15.88 -12.93 16.76
CA ALA A 300 16.74 -13.34 17.88
C ALA A 300 17.35 -14.74 17.68
N ALA A 301 16.82 -15.54 16.74
CA ALA A 301 17.29 -16.90 16.44
C ALA A 301 18.21 -16.98 15.20
N ALA A 302 18.38 -15.87 14.47
CA ALA A 302 19.24 -15.73 13.30
C ALA A 302 20.53 -14.98 13.64
#